data_0645d612c3cbb257512aa663b3a6ddc5
#
_entry.id   0645d612c3cbb257512aa663b3a6ddc5
#
_cell.length_a   1.000
_cell.length_b   1.000
_cell.length_c   1.000
_cell.angle_alpha   90.00
_cell.angle_beta   90.00
_cell.angle_gamma   90.00
#
_symmetry.space_group_name_H-M   'P 1'
#
loop_
_entity.id
_entity.type
_entity.pdbx_description
1 polymer ?
#
loop_
_entity_poly.entity_id
_entity_poly.type
_entity_poly.pdbx_seq_one_letter_code
_entity_poly.pdbx_strand_id
1 'polypeptide(L)'
;GLAEIYSPILQELALGTASYSDPHYLHGHNSVEQGDVYALATVAYELFTGFLPYGEQVDECRSLSDYQKLKYVSATKRNSRIPLWFDRALERGVSFDLHQRYLTIEHLVKDLQNPNPLYLRQQVVAATKNNKLLFWQLMSGFWFVTLLLVIWLFSTQR
;
A
#
# COMPACT_ATOMS: atom_id res chain seq x y z
N GLY A 1 35.91 -26.16 -7.37
CA GLY A 1 35.13 -26.56 -8.50
C GLY A 1 34.25 -25.45 -9.08
N LEU A 2 33.63 -25.67 -10.23
CA LEU A 2 32.78 -24.69 -10.93
C LEU A 2 31.58 -24.22 -10.08
N ALA A 3 31.09 -25.03 -9.16
CA ALA A 3 29.98 -24.68 -8.25
C ALA A 3 30.28 -23.52 -7.29
N GLU A 4 31.54 -23.35 -6.87
CA GLU A 4 31.96 -22.24 -6.00
C GLU A 4 32.05 -20.90 -6.71
N ILE A 5 32.33 -20.91 -8.04
CA ILE A 5 32.41 -19.69 -8.84
C ILE A 5 31.02 -19.14 -9.21
N TYR A 6 30.05 -20.03 -9.39
CA TYR A 6 28.66 -19.64 -9.74
C TYR A 6 27.82 -19.16 -8.55
N SER A 7 28.20 -19.55 -7.34
CA SER A 7 27.44 -19.21 -6.11
C SER A 7 27.32 -17.69 -5.87
N PRO A 8 28.38 -16.86 -5.93
CA PRO A 8 28.25 -15.42 -5.70
C PRO A 8 27.51 -14.70 -6.83
N ILE A 9 27.70 -15.12 -8.09
CA ILE A 9 27.02 -14.50 -9.25
C ILE A 9 25.53 -14.82 -9.24
N LEU A 10 25.14 -16.05 -8.90
CA LEU A 10 23.75 -16.45 -8.73
C LEU A 10 23.12 -15.75 -7.51
N GLN A 11 23.90 -15.53 -6.46
CA GLN A 11 23.42 -14.82 -5.26
C GLN A 11 23.25 -13.32 -5.53
N GLU A 12 24.11 -12.71 -6.33
CA GLU A 12 23.98 -11.31 -6.74
C GLU A 12 22.83 -11.09 -7.74
N LEU A 13 22.64 -12.02 -8.68
CA LEU A 13 21.46 -12.06 -9.57
C LEU A 13 20.17 -12.34 -8.80
N ALA A 14 20.21 -13.20 -7.78
CA ALA A 14 19.06 -13.49 -6.93
C ALA A 14 18.68 -12.32 -6.02
N LEU A 15 19.65 -11.53 -5.54
CA LEU A 15 19.39 -10.35 -4.70
C LEU A 15 18.55 -9.28 -5.44
N GLY A 16 18.84 -9.04 -6.73
CA GLY A 16 18.04 -8.11 -7.54
C GLY A 16 16.63 -8.62 -7.87
N THR A 17 16.40 -9.93 -7.77
CA THR A 17 15.12 -10.58 -8.07
C THR A 17 14.33 -10.93 -6.80
N ALA A 18 14.97 -10.95 -5.63
CA ALA A 18 14.36 -11.35 -4.37
C ALA A 18 13.18 -10.44 -3.98
N SER A 19 13.28 -9.15 -4.24
CA SER A 19 12.23 -8.16 -3.96
C SER A 19 10.92 -8.40 -4.73
N TYR A 20 10.99 -9.10 -5.87
CA TYR A 20 9.83 -9.47 -6.70
C TYR A 20 9.36 -10.90 -6.45
N SER A 21 10.16 -11.70 -5.74
CA SER A 21 9.83 -13.09 -5.45
C SER A 21 8.94 -13.20 -4.22
N ASP A 22 7.95 -14.10 -4.31
CA ASP A 22 7.09 -14.38 -3.16
C ASP A 22 7.94 -14.90 -1.98
N PRO A 23 7.85 -14.27 -0.79
CA PRO A 23 8.54 -14.77 0.41
C PRO A 23 8.22 -16.22 0.75
N HIS A 24 7.02 -16.70 0.47
CA HIS A 24 6.65 -18.10 0.69
C HIS A 24 7.44 -19.04 -0.21
N TYR A 25 7.63 -18.67 -1.47
CA TYR A 25 8.47 -19.45 -2.40
C TYR A 25 9.93 -19.50 -1.95
N LEU A 26 10.49 -18.35 -1.52
CA LEU A 26 11.87 -18.26 -1.01
C LEU A 26 12.10 -19.14 0.23
N HIS A 27 11.05 -19.42 0.99
CA HIS A 27 11.09 -20.27 2.19
C HIS A 27 10.55 -21.70 1.97
N GLY A 28 10.45 -22.15 0.70
CA GLY A 28 10.17 -23.55 0.36
C GLY A 28 8.68 -23.93 0.37
N HIS A 29 7.77 -22.97 0.35
CA HIS A 29 6.34 -23.24 0.24
C HIS A 29 5.91 -23.21 -1.23
N ASN A 30 5.24 -24.26 -1.68
CA ASN A 30 4.72 -24.36 -3.05
C ASN A 30 3.40 -23.61 -3.19
N SER A 31 3.48 -22.31 -3.47
CA SER A 31 2.31 -21.51 -3.86
C SER A 31 2.57 -20.87 -5.22
N VAL A 32 2.74 -21.71 -6.25
CA VAL A 32 3.21 -21.26 -7.57
C VAL A 32 2.33 -20.15 -8.14
N GLU A 33 1.02 -20.35 -8.20
CA GLU A 33 0.10 -19.39 -8.81
C GLU A 33 -0.04 -18.09 -7.99
N GLN A 34 -0.11 -18.20 -6.66
CA GLN A 34 -0.14 -17.03 -5.79
C GLN A 34 1.23 -16.31 -5.71
N GLY A 35 2.33 -17.03 -5.98
CA GLY A 35 3.66 -16.45 -6.15
C GLY A 35 3.72 -15.55 -7.39
N ASP A 36 3.15 -15.99 -8.50
CA ASP A 36 3.06 -15.20 -9.72
C ASP A 36 2.17 -13.95 -9.54
N VAL A 37 1.10 -14.07 -8.77
CA VAL A 37 0.27 -12.92 -8.37
C VAL A 37 1.10 -11.88 -7.61
N TYR A 38 1.90 -12.31 -6.64
CA TYR A 38 2.78 -11.41 -5.87
C TYR A 38 3.78 -10.69 -6.78
N ALA A 39 4.47 -11.45 -7.63
CA ALA A 39 5.45 -10.91 -8.56
C ALA A 39 4.82 -9.88 -9.51
N LEU A 40 3.68 -10.22 -10.13
CA LEU A 40 2.98 -9.32 -11.04
C LEU A 40 2.47 -8.06 -10.33
N ALA A 41 1.93 -8.18 -9.13
CA ALA A 41 1.46 -7.03 -8.35
C ALA A 41 2.62 -6.13 -7.91
N THR A 42 3.79 -6.71 -7.57
CA THR A 42 5.01 -5.95 -7.23
C THR A 42 5.52 -5.16 -8.45
N VAL A 43 5.61 -5.80 -9.60
CA VAL A 43 6.00 -5.13 -10.86
C VAL A 43 5.01 -4.03 -11.24
N ALA A 44 3.70 -4.29 -11.14
CA ALA A 44 2.68 -3.29 -11.40
C ALA A 44 2.79 -2.10 -10.43
N TYR A 45 2.98 -2.35 -9.14
CA TYR A 45 3.18 -1.30 -8.15
C TYR A 45 4.38 -0.42 -8.51
N GLU A 46 5.53 -1.02 -8.82
CA GLU A 46 6.73 -0.28 -9.18
C GLU A 46 6.56 0.51 -10.48
N LEU A 47 5.93 -0.07 -11.49
CA LEU A 47 5.65 0.59 -12.76
C LEU A 47 4.86 1.90 -12.58
N PHE A 48 3.89 1.92 -11.67
CA PHE A 48 3.03 3.08 -11.44
C PHE A 48 3.57 4.06 -10.39
N THR A 49 4.49 3.64 -9.54
CA THR A 49 4.98 4.45 -8.43
C THR A 49 6.47 4.78 -8.49
N GLY A 50 7.27 3.98 -9.19
CA GLY A 50 8.74 4.05 -9.19
C GLY A 50 9.38 3.47 -7.92
N PHE A 51 8.64 2.77 -7.06
CA PHE A 51 9.10 2.24 -5.79
C PHE A 51 8.59 0.81 -5.56
N LEU A 52 9.23 0.08 -4.65
CA LEU A 52 8.73 -1.21 -4.17
C LEU A 52 7.62 -1.03 -3.12
N PRO A 53 6.62 -1.94 -3.05
CA PRO A 53 5.46 -1.82 -2.17
C PRO A 53 5.79 -1.81 -0.68
N TYR A 54 6.88 -2.46 -0.28
CA TYR A 54 7.38 -2.53 1.09
C TYR A 54 8.73 -1.83 1.26
N GLY A 55 9.26 -1.19 0.18
CA GLY A 55 10.57 -0.55 0.17
C GLY A 55 11.71 -1.57 0.13
N GLU A 56 12.95 -1.07 0.31
CA GLU A 56 14.18 -1.86 0.24
C GLU A 56 14.37 -2.81 1.44
N GLN A 57 13.60 -2.62 2.51
CA GLN A 57 13.67 -3.48 3.71
C GLN A 57 13.30 -4.95 3.44
N VAL A 58 12.66 -5.23 2.30
CA VAL A 58 12.37 -6.60 1.84
C VAL A 58 13.63 -7.44 1.73
N ASP A 59 14.72 -6.83 1.26
CA ASP A 59 16.01 -7.52 1.04
C ASP A 59 16.74 -7.90 2.34
N GLU A 60 16.36 -7.26 3.45
CA GLU A 60 16.91 -7.55 4.79
C GLU A 60 16.17 -8.69 5.50
N CYS A 61 14.99 -9.10 5.01
CA CYS A 61 14.18 -10.13 5.62
C CYS A 61 14.83 -11.51 5.47
N ARG A 62 14.92 -12.25 6.58
CA ARG A 62 15.51 -13.61 6.63
C ARG A 62 14.49 -14.69 6.97
N SER A 63 13.31 -14.32 7.43
CA SER A 63 12.25 -15.22 7.81
C SER A 63 10.88 -14.69 7.44
N LEU A 64 9.86 -15.54 7.31
CA LEU A 64 8.49 -15.10 7.05
C LEU A 64 7.97 -14.14 8.13
N SER A 65 8.43 -14.27 9.38
CA SER A 65 8.05 -13.36 10.46
C SER A 65 8.62 -11.95 10.27
N ASP A 66 9.71 -11.77 9.55
CA ASP A 66 10.27 -10.45 9.25
C ASP A 66 9.43 -9.74 8.20
N TYR A 67 8.99 -10.45 7.16
CA TYR A 67 8.08 -9.91 6.16
C TYR A 67 6.75 -9.43 6.78
N GLN A 68 6.21 -10.15 7.77
CA GLN A 68 4.97 -9.75 8.45
C GLN A 68 5.07 -8.43 9.23
N LYS A 69 6.28 -7.99 9.57
CA LYS A 69 6.53 -6.69 10.24
C LYS A 69 6.54 -5.53 9.25
N LEU A 70 6.76 -5.81 7.96
CA LEU A 70 6.77 -4.79 6.91
C LEU A 70 5.39 -4.20 6.71
N LYS A 71 5.36 -2.91 6.42
CA LYS A 71 4.10 -2.18 6.18
C LYS A 71 4.01 -1.80 4.71
N TYR A 72 2.92 -2.17 4.09
CA TYR A 72 2.60 -1.72 2.74
C TYR A 72 2.55 -0.19 2.68
N VAL A 73 3.26 0.38 1.72
CA VAL A 73 3.17 1.80 1.42
C VAL A 73 2.12 2.00 0.34
N SER A 74 1.02 2.70 0.65
CA SER A 74 -0.05 2.94 -0.31
C SER A 74 0.49 3.59 -1.59
N ALA A 75 0.14 3.04 -2.76
CA ALA A 75 0.52 3.57 -4.05
C ALA A 75 0.00 5.00 -4.27
N THR A 76 -1.17 5.32 -3.69
CA THR A 76 -1.75 6.68 -3.75
C THR A 76 -0.89 7.73 -3.04
N LYS A 77 -0.08 7.33 -2.04
CA LYS A 77 0.88 8.23 -1.37
C LYS A 77 2.10 8.54 -2.25
N ARG A 78 2.47 7.62 -3.13
CA ARG A 78 3.58 7.78 -4.07
C ARG A 78 3.17 8.51 -5.34
N ASN A 79 1.97 8.22 -5.83
CA ASN A 79 1.39 8.82 -7.01
C ASN A 79 -0.10 9.06 -6.80
N SER A 80 -0.48 10.31 -6.57
CA SER A 80 -1.86 10.73 -6.28
C SER A 80 -2.83 10.54 -7.45
N ARG A 81 -2.32 10.22 -8.65
CA ARG A 81 -3.16 9.88 -9.81
C ARG A 81 -3.72 8.47 -9.75
N ILE A 82 -3.14 7.61 -8.90
CA ILE A 82 -3.62 6.24 -8.72
C ILE A 82 -4.92 6.28 -7.91
N PRO A 83 -6.02 5.73 -8.42
CA PRO A 83 -7.25 5.67 -7.65
C PRO A 83 -7.16 4.67 -6.50
N LEU A 84 -7.89 4.93 -5.41
CA LEU A 84 -7.82 4.09 -4.21
C LEU A 84 -8.18 2.62 -4.47
N TRP A 85 -9.14 2.35 -5.36
CA TRP A 85 -9.52 0.98 -5.71
C TRP A 85 -8.37 0.20 -6.36
N PHE A 86 -7.56 0.87 -7.19
CA PHE A 86 -6.38 0.28 -7.82
C PHE A 86 -5.28 0.00 -6.79
N ASP A 87 -5.02 0.96 -5.89
CA ASP A 87 -4.11 0.80 -4.77
C ASP A 87 -4.49 -0.39 -3.88
N ARG A 88 -5.78 -0.57 -3.59
CA ARG A 88 -6.27 -1.71 -2.81
C ARG A 88 -6.11 -3.05 -3.53
N ALA A 89 -6.26 -3.07 -4.85
CA ALA A 89 -5.99 -4.27 -5.62
C ALA A 89 -4.49 -4.64 -5.58
N LEU A 90 -3.59 -3.65 -5.69
CA LEU A 90 -2.16 -3.86 -5.54
C LEU A 90 -1.81 -4.36 -4.13
N GLU A 91 -2.29 -3.69 -3.07
CA GLU A 91 -2.09 -4.08 -1.67
C GLU A 91 -2.47 -5.54 -1.42
N ARG A 92 -3.62 -5.95 -1.95
CA ARG A 92 -4.09 -7.33 -1.86
C ARG A 92 -3.18 -8.29 -2.64
N GLY A 93 -2.72 -7.89 -3.82
CA GLY A 93 -1.83 -8.70 -4.67
C GLY A 93 -0.48 -8.98 -4.03
N VAL A 94 0.09 -8.00 -3.32
CA VAL A 94 1.37 -8.13 -2.62
C VAL A 94 1.24 -8.58 -1.16
N SER A 95 0.06 -9.01 -0.71
CA SER A 95 -0.14 -9.46 0.66
C SER A 95 0.75 -10.65 1.01
N PHE A 96 1.43 -10.59 2.17
CA PHE A 96 2.18 -11.75 2.70
C PHE A 96 1.26 -12.85 3.24
N ASP A 97 0.02 -12.51 3.62
CA ASP A 97 -0.99 -13.49 4.00
C ASP A 97 -1.65 -14.07 2.73
N LEU A 98 -1.38 -15.35 2.46
CA LEU A 98 -1.92 -16.06 1.30
C LEU A 98 -3.46 -16.11 1.29
N HIS A 99 -4.11 -16.08 2.47
CA HIS A 99 -5.57 -16.08 2.56
C HIS A 99 -6.17 -14.73 2.11
N GLN A 100 -5.43 -13.65 2.24
CA GLN A 100 -5.85 -12.32 1.79
C GLN A 100 -5.48 -12.06 0.34
N ARG A 101 -4.44 -12.74 -0.18
CA ARG A 101 -3.98 -12.58 -1.56
C ARG A 101 -4.99 -13.14 -2.57
N TYR A 102 -4.92 -12.68 -3.80
CA TYR A 102 -5.66 -13.31 -4.90
C TYR A 102 -5.18 -14.74 -5.13
N LEU A 103 -6.11 -15.63 -5.44
CA LEU A 103 -5.80 -17.03 -5.75
C LEU A 103 -5.18 -17.16 -7.15
N THR A 104 -5.63 -16.34 -8.11
CA THR A 104 -5.20 -16.41 -9.51
C THR A 104 -4.86 -15.03 -10.07
N ILE A 105 -4.06 -15.01 -11.13
CA ILE A 105 -3.70 -13.79 -11.86
C ILE A 105 -4.94 -13.12 -12.46
N GLU A 106 -5.90 -13.89 -12.95
CA GLU A 106 -7.13 -13.37 -13.56
C GLU A 106 -7.93 -12.52 -12.57
N HIS A 107 -8.00 -12.93 -11.30
CA HIS A 107 -8.68 -12.16 -10.28
C HIS A 107 -7.98 -10.83 -9.98
N LEU A 108 -6.64 -10.82 -9.93
CA LEU A 108 -5.86 -9.59 -9.80
C LEU A 108 -6.10 -8.67 -10.99
N VAL A 109 -5.95 -9.18 -12.23
CA VAL A 109 -6.10 -8.40 -13.46
C VAL A 109 -7.51 -7.82 -13.57
N LYS A 110 -8.54 -8.60 -13.22
CA LYS A 110 -9.93 -8.13 -13.19
C LYS A 110 -10.12 -6.93 -12.26
N ASP A 111 -9.56 -7.00 -11.04
CA ASP A 111 -9.66 -5.91 -10.06
C ASP A 111 -8.78 -4.70 -10.44
N LEU A 112 -7.70 -4.90 -11.21
CA LEU A 112 -6.88 -3.82 -11.76
C LEU A 112 -7.51 -3.13 -12.99
N GLN A 113 -8.37 -3.83 -13.73
CA GLN A 113 -9.06 -3.29 -14.91
C GLN A 113 -10.39 -2.61 -14.56
N ASN A 114 -11.06 -3.10 -13.52
CA ASN A 114 -12.39 -2.66 -13.17
C ASN A 114 -12.46 -2.27 -11.69
N PRO A 115 -13.06 -1.11 -11.36
CA PRO A 115 -13.25 -0.71 -9.99
C PRO A 115 -14.09 -1.73 -9.21
N ASN A 116 -13.50 -2.37 -8.21
CA ASN A 116 -14.23 -3.28 -7.34
C ASN A 116 -15.21 -2.46 -6.47
N PRO A 117 -16.53 -2.78 -6.48
CA PRO A 117 -17.54 -2.04 -5.72
C PRO A 117 -17.26 -1.95 -4.22
N LEU A 118 -16.58 -2.94 -3.65
CA LEU A 118 -16.17 -2.94 -2.23
C LEU A 118 -15.19 -1.81 -1.93
N TYR A 119 -14.23 -1.58 -2.82
CA TYR A 119 -13.22 -0.53 -2.66
C TYR A 119 -13.79 0.86 -2.96
N LEU A 120 -14.72 0.97 -3.91
CA LEU A 120 -15.44 2.22 -4.17
C LEU A 120 -16.24 2.67 -2.95
N ARG A 121 -16.93 1.77 -2.26
CA ARG A 121 -17.65 2.09 -1.01
C ARG A 121 -16.71 2.61 0.06
N GLN A 122 -15.54 2.01 0.23
CA GLN A 122 -14.53 2.48 1.20
C GLN A 122 -14.05 3.90 0.86
N GLN A 123 -13.85 4.21 -0.42
CA GLN A 123 -13.46 5.53 -0.87
C GLN A 123 -14.50 6.60 -0.55
N VAL A 124 -15.78 6.31 -0.82
CA VAL A 124 -16.90 7.22 -0.52
C VAL A 124 -17.00 7.46 0.99
N VAL A 125 -16.93 6.40 1.80
CA VAL A 125 -17.01 6.50 3.27
C VAL A 125 -15.83 7.30 3.83
N ALA A 126 -14.61 7.07 3.34
CA ALA A 126 -13.42 7.82 3.76
C ALA A 126 -13.53 9.31 3.40
N ALA A 127 -13.99 9.64 2.20
CA ALA A 127 -14.20 11.02 1.76
C ALA A 127 -15.26 11.74 2.60
N THR A 128 -16.39 11.07 2.89
CA THR A 128 -17.47 11.63 3.71
C THR A 128 -17.02 11.88 5.16
N LYS A 129 -16.22 10.98 5.73
CA LYS A 129 -15.67 11.13 7.07
C LYS A 129 -14.73 12.33 7.17
N ASN A 130 -13.90 12.54 6.15
CA ASN A 130 -12.95 13.65 6.11
C ASN A 130 -13.68 15.00 6.00
N ASN A 131 -14.71 15.09 5.18
CA ASN A 131 -15.52 16.29 5.04
C ASN A 131 -16.26 16.65 6.34
N LYS A 132 -16.70 15.66 7.11
CA LYS A 132 -17.36 15.88 8.40
C LYS A 132 -16.39 16.47 9.44
N LEU A 133 -15.15 16.02 9.49
CA LEU A 133 -14.11 16.57 10.36
C LEU A 133 -13.78 18.02 10.00
N LEU A 134 -13.59 18.31 8.71
CA LEU A 134 -13.35 19.67 8.21
C LEU A 134 -14.51 20.60 8.56
N PHE A 135 -15.75 20.16 8.43
CA PHE A 135 -16.92 20.93 8.81
C PHE A 135 -16.90 21.33 10.29
N TRP A 136 -16.64 20.37 11.18
CA TRP A 136 -16.57 20.65 12.62
C TRP A 136 -15.41 21.57 12.99
N GLN A 137 -14.25 21.45 12.32
CA GLN A 137 -13.12 22.35 12.51
C GLN A 137 -13.44 23.79 12.10
N LEU A 138 -14.08 23.96 10.94
CA LEU A 138 -14.51 25.27 10.46
C LEU A 138 -15.56 25.90 11.39
N MET A 139 -16.53 25.14 11.85
CA MET A 139 -17.55 25.59 12.80
C MET A 139 -16.93 26.01 14.14
N SER A 140 -15.98 25.23 14.66
CA SER A 140 -15.24 25.59 15.89
C SER A 140 -14.46 26.89 15.73
N GLY A 141 -13.75 27.06 14.61
CA GLY A 141 -13.02 28.29 14.28
C GLY A 141 -13.95 29.51 14.19
N PHE A 142 -15.10 29.35 13.55
CA PHE A 142 -16.11 30.40 13.45
C PHE A 142 -16.62 30.85 14.83
N TRP A 143 -16.97 29.92 15.71
CA TRP A 143 -17.41 30.23 17.06
C TRP A 143 -16.33 30.93 17.89
N PHE A 144 -15.06 30.54 17.72
CA PHE A 144 -13.94 31.16 18.40
C PHE A 144 -13.75 32.63 17.97
N VAL A 145 -13.83 32.89 16.65
CA VAL A 145 -13.72 34.27 16.11
C VAL A 145 -14.89 35.14 16.57
N THR A 146 -16.12 34.64 16.57
CA THR A 146 -17.29 35.39 17.06
C THR A 146 -17.18 35.72 18.52
N LEU A 147 -16.67 34.81 19.35
CA LEU A 147 -16.46 35.04 20.79
C LEU A 147 -15.41 36.12 21.02
N LEU A 148 -14.29 36.11 20.31
CA LEU A 148 -13.28 37.17 20.38
C LEU A 148 -13.84 38.55 20.00
N LEU A 149 -14.67 38.58 18.94
CA LEU A 149 -15.28 39.81 18.47
C LEU A 149 -16.26 40.39 19.49
N VAL A 150 -17.05 39.56 20.16
CA VAL A 150 -17.95 39.96 21.24
C VAL A 150 -17.15 40.52 22.43
N ILE A 151 -16.09 39.83 22.85
CA ILE A 151 -15.23 40.33 23.96
C ILE A 151 -14.60 41.68 23.60
N TRP A 152 -14.13 41.84 22.36
CA TRP A 152 -13.56 43.12 21.91
C TRP A 152 -14.57 44.26 21.94
N LEU A 153 -15.81 44.01 21.46
CA LEU A 153 -16.89 44.99 21.51
C LEU A 153 -17.23 45.42 22.94
N PHE A 154 -17.32 44.49 23.87
CA PHE A 154 -17.56 44.80 25.29
C PHE A 154 -16.39 45.56 25.94
N SER A 155 -15.15 45.29 25.52
CA SER A 155 -13.96 45.99 25.99
C SER A 155 -13.89 47.44 25.52
N THR A 156 -14.43 47.73 24.33
CA THR A 156 -14.38 49.07 23.71
C THR A 156 -15.51 49.97 24.17
N GLN A 157 -16.56 49.43 24.81
CA GLN A 157 -17.67 50.20 25.40
C GLN A 157 -17.46 50.62 26.86
N ARG A 158 -16.32 50.29 27.43
CA ARG A 158 -15.92 50.63 28.78
C ARG A 158 -14.87 51.74 28.75
#